data_dfe24093f8847bd9a4ede2bfb68c7685
#
_entry.id   dfe24093f8847bd9a4ede2bfb68c7685
#
_cell.length_a   1.000
_cell.length_b   1.000
_cell.length_c   1.000
_cell.angle_alpha   90.00
_cell.angle_beta   90.00
_cell.angle_gamma   90.00
#
_symmetry.space_group_name_H-M   'P 1'
#
loop_
_entity.id
_entity.type
_entity.pdbx_description
1 polymer ?
#
loop_
_entity_poly.entity_id
_entity_poly.type
_entity_poly.pdbx_seq_one_letter_code
_entity_poly.pdbx_strand_id
1 'polypeptide(L)'
;MSDIAEVQPHQLEELYIALVSYLGNEFDITTKVTKFTMYESIRSKFITGECTIVDNSAMFSTVPIIGQEQIYINAKFKGTNIEHGFRVTEILDAKEINNNLGAYVLTFVAEKQFKNVTSVFSRSFKGRNTDIISKIHNTFLEQEVDVQSTGGSSHQVVFPFVTPYEAIDMVLTSTFGNDNSPLFLYDTVINPGAKLKSLGDMFNTDEDPIELKNISHINTDATGQTLRDLPDRVSNVEEQVIKAGYPLLSNLTEGSLAADICTFDLTTKTYTESVFDYEKSAPHLNSTLKDYIDPVFSINNIRPSQMAKSAHVYRLTDSKAYSSVDVGNLHQVSSDSLVSMMSYANRMNNQAVLAVVDTVPNLECGKLVNLTFKKMTPNLSGEEDIDQVNSGTYLCSAIKHEIRAGKYTMYIEAIRNGINKEAIV
;
A
#
# COMPACT_ATOMS: atom_id res chain seq x y z
N MET A 1 -21.39 -35.87 -23.00
CA MET A 1 -21.66 -34.56 -22.37
C MET A 1 -20.86 -34.52 -21.11
N SER A 2 -19.71 -33.91 -21.13
CA SER A 2 -18.85 -33.75 -19.98
C SER A 2 -19.39 -32.60 -19.15
N ASP A 3 -19.81 -32.87 -17.91
CA ASP A 3 -20.14 -31.86 -16.93
C ASP A 3 -18.92 -30.95 -16.74
N ILE A 4 -18.94 -29.77 -17.35
CA ILE A 4 -18.04 -28.70 -17.00
C ILE A 4 -18.57 -28.20 -15.67
N ALA A 5 -17.91 -28.62 -14.58
CA ALA A 5 -18.18 -28.07 -13.26
C ALA A 5 -18.00 -26.55 -13.33
N GLU A 6 -19.08 -25.78 -13.16
CA GLU A 6 -19.05 -24.32 -13.07
C GLU A 6 -18.11 -23.94 -11.92
N VAL A 7 -16.92 -23.46 -12.23
CA VAL A 7 -16.00 -22.92 -11.22
C VAL A 7 -16.65 -21.68 -10.65
N GLN A 8 -16.94 -21.71 -9.36
CA GLN A 8 -17.49 -20.56 -8.64
C GLN A 8 -16.46 -19.41 -8.68
N PRO A 9 -16.85 -18.15 -8.84
CA PRO A 9 -15.93 -17.02 -9.07
C PRO A 9 -14.87 -16.81 -7.98
N HIS A 10 -15.04 -17.34 -6.78
CA HIS A 10 -14.09 -17.24 -5.65
C HIS A 10 -13.23 -18.49 -5.44
N GLN A 11 -13.41 -19.54 -6.22
CA GLN A 11 -12.78 -20.83 -5.95
C GLN A 11 -11.34 -20.84 -6.44
N LEU A 12 -10.43 -21.27 -5.57
CA LEU A 12 -9.06 -21.56 -5.95
C LEU A 12 -9.03 -22.80 -6.85
N GLU A 13 -8.21 -22.73 -7.91
CA GLU A 13 -7.93 -23.87 -8.78
C GLU A 13 -7.03 -24.89 -8.09
N GLU A 14 -6.01 -24.37 -7.40
CA GLU A 14 -5.03 -25.16 -6.64
C GLU A 14 -4.67 -24.40 -5.37
N LEU A 15 -4.45 -25.14 -4.28
CA LEU A 15 -3.95 -24.60 -3.03
C LEU A 15 -3.03 -25.64 -2.37
N TYR A 16 -1.82 -25.22 -2.06
CA TYR A 16 -0.86 -25.98 -1.28
C TYR A 16 -0.24 -25.07 -0.23
N ILE A 17 -0.28 -25.49 1.03
CA ILE A 17 0.35 -24.77 2.15
C ILE A 17 1.20 -25.76 2.93
N ALA A 18 2.48 -25.46 3.06
CA ALA A 18 3.44 -26.28 3.77
C ALA A 18 4.09 -25.52 4.93
N LEU A 19 4.33 -26.21 6.03
CA LEU A 19 5.15 -25.75 7.14
C LEU A 19 6.48 -26.51 7.11
N VAL A 20 7.60 -25.80 7.04
CA VAL A 20 8.94 -26.38 7.12
C VAL A 20 9.50 -26.09 8.50
N SER A 21 9.77 -27.16 9.26
CA SER A 21 10.35 -27.06 10.60
C SER A 21 11.77 -26.52 10.55
N TYR A 22 12.29 -26.08 11.70
CA TYR A 22 13.69 -25.65 11.83
C TYR A 22 14.71 -26.74 11.48
N LEU A 23 14.32 -28.02 11.52
CA LEU A 23 15.13 -29.17 11.09
C LEU A 23 15.07 -29.43 9.57
N GLY A 24 14.28 -28.66 8.83
CA GLY A 24 14.08 -28.82 7.38
C GLY A 24 13.04 -29.87 6.97
N ASN A 25 12.27 -30.42 7.93
CA ASN A 25 11.18 -31.34 7.60
C ASN A 25 9.97 -30.55 7.13
N GLU A 26 9.43 -30.92 5.99
CA GLU A 26 8.24 -30.32 5.38
C GLU A 26 6.97 -31.07 5.77
N PHE A 27 5.94 -30.32 6.15
CA PHE A 27 4.63 -30.84 6.53
C PHE A 27 3.55 -30.14 5.70
N ASP A 28 2.77 -30.90 4.96
CA ASP A 28 1.57 -30.39 4.31
C ASP A 28 0.51 -30.07 5.37
N ILE A 29 0.16 -28.80 5.48
CA ILE A 29 -0.84 -28.29 6.41
C ILE A 29 -2.10 -27.77 5.70
N THR A 30 -2.22 -27.93 4.39
CA THR A 30 -3.30 -27.39 3.55
C THR A 30 -4.67 -27.70 4.12
N THR A 31 -4.92 -28.93 4.55
CA THR A 31 -6.23 -29.35 5.09
C THR A 31 -6.50 -28.90 6.52
N LYS A 32 -5.47 -28.45 7.25
CA LYS A 32 -5.54 -27.97 8.63
C LYS A 32 -5.70 -26.46 8.71
N VAL A 33 -5.34 -25.74 7.65
CA VAL A 33 -5.47 -24.29 7.57
C VAL A 33 -6.93 -23.91 7.32
N THR A 34 -7.52 -23.23 8.28
CA THR A 34 -8.90 -22.70 8.16
C THR A 34 -8.94 -21.30 7.60
N LYS A 35 -7.87 -20.53 7.80
CA LYS A 35 -7.73 -19.16 7.31
C LYS A 35 -6.27 -18.85 7.08
N PHE A 36 -5.95 -18.34 5.90
CA PHE A 36 -4.64 -17.81 5.55
C PHE A 36 -4.79 -16.37 5.07
N THR A 37 -4.07 -15.45 5.67
CA THR A 37 -4.20 -14.02 5.39
C THR A 37 -2.84 -13.43 5.09
N MET A 38 -2.74 -12.64 4.03
CA MET A 38 -1.55 -11.85 3.70
C MET A 38 -1.94 -10.37 3.59
N TYR A 39 -1.04 -9.49 4.02
CA TYR A 39 -1.24 -8.05 3.97
C TYR A 39 -0.13 -7.41 3.13
N GLU A 40 -0.54 -6.64 2.13
CA GLU A 40 0.35 -5.76 1.37
C GLU A 40 -0.13 -4.32 1.43
N SER A 41 0.78 -3.37 1.37
CA SER A 41 0.47 -1.95 1.37
C SER A 41 1.60 -1.16 0.74
N ILE A 42 1.29 -0.09 0.01
CA ILE A 42 2.31 0.85 -0.50
C ILE A 42 3.15 1.46 0.62
N ARG A 43 2.67 1.43 1.86
CA ARG A 43 3.38 1.93 3.06
C ARG A 43 4.22 0.85 3.77
N SER A 44 4.10 -0.40 3.36
CA SER A 44 4.83 -1.52 3.96
C SER A 44 5.90 -2.05 2.99
N LYS A 45 7.13 -2.13 3.46
CA LYS A 45 8.27 -2.62 2.65
C LYS A 45 8.29 -4.13 2.48
N PHE A 46 7.42 -4.87 3.19
CA PHE A 46 7.36 -6.32 3.17
C PHE A 46 5.95 -6.82 3.48
N ILE A 47 5.66 -8.01 2.99
CA ILE A 47 4.39 -8.69 3.24
C ILE A 47 4.42 -9.29 4.63
N THR A 48 3.31 -9.17 5.35
CA THR A 48 3.04 -9.83 6.64
C THR A 48 1.80 -10.68 6.53
N GLY A 49 1.57 -11.57 7.47
CA GLY A 49 0.33 -12.32 7.48
C GLY A 49 0.12 -13.20 8.69
N GLU A 50 -1.00 -13.91 8.63
CA GLU A 50 -1.48 -14.80 9.68
C GLU A 50 -2.02 -16.09 9.08
N CYS A 51 -1.76 -17.21 9.74
CA CYS A 51 -2.27 -18.52 9.38
C CYS A 51 -2.98 -19.15 10.58
N THR A 52 -4.29 -19.34 10.48
CA THR A 52 -5.08 -20.02 11.51
C THR A 52 -5.15 -21.50 11.20
N ILE A 53 -4.65 -22.31 12.12
CA ILE A 53 -4.56 -23.76 11.99
C ILE A 53 -5.48 -24.43 13.01
N VAL A 54 -6.21 -25.43 12.56
CA VAL A 54 -6.98 -26.34 13.41
C VAL A 54 -6.36 -27.72 13.30
N ASP A 55 -5.77 -28.19 14.39
CA ASP A 55 -4.99 -29.41 14.45
C ASP A 55 -5.70 -30.50 15.24
N ASN A 56 -5.99 -31.60 14.56
CA ASN A 56 -6.57 -32.82 15.13
C ASN A 56 -5.55 -33.97 15.27
N SER A 57 -4.29 -33.72 14.95
CA SER A 57 -3.23 -34.73 14.92
C SER A 57 -2.13 -34.50 15.95
N ALA A 58 -2.35 -33.59 16.89
CA ALA A 58 -1.36 -33.16 17.88
C ALA A 58 -0.01 -32.72 17.27
N MET A 59 -0.06 -32.11 16.06
CA MET A 59 1.14 -31.65 15.36
C MET A 59 1.91 -30.63 16.21
N PHE A 60 1.20 -29.74 16.89
CA PHE A 60 1.80 -28.75 17.80
C PHE A 60 2.62 -29.37 18.94
N SER A 61 2.21 -30.56 19.41
CA SER A 61 2.93 -31.28 20.47
C SER A 61 4.05 -32.19 19.95
N THR A 62 3.96 -32.60 18.68
CA THR A 62 4.90 -33.54 18.06
C THR A 62 5.99 -32.85 17.25
N VAL A 63 5.64 -31.75 16.60
CA VAL A 63 6.57 -30.88 15.87
C VAL A 63 6.80 -29.65 16.75
N PRO A 64 7.99 -29.44 17.28
CA PRO A 64 8.28 -28.25 18.07
C PRO A 64 8.23 -27.02 17.17
N ILE A 65 7.10 -26.33 17.18
CA ILE A 65 6.95 -25.02 16.52
C ILE A 65 7.47 -23.98 17.49
N ILE A 66 8.59 -23.35 17.15
CA ILE A 66 9.36 -22.45 18.05
C ILE A 66 9.54 -21.03 17.48
N GLY A 67 8.88 -20.71 16.36
CA GLY A 67 8.99 -19.39 15.71
C GLY A 67 10.23 -19.27 14.79
N GLN A 68 10.73 -20.38 14.28
CA GLN A 68 11.84 -20.44 13.30
C GLN A 68 11.43 -21.15 12.01
N GLU A 69 10.19 -21.60 11.93
CA GLU A 69 9.63 -22.33 10.83
C GLU A 69 9.44 -21.42 9.61
N GLN A 70 9.38 -22.05 8.44
CA GLN A 70 8.97 -21.39 7.21
C GLN A 70 7.57 -21.88 6.82
N ILE A 71 6.77 -20.96 6.31
CA ILE A 71 5.48 -21.29 5.70
C ILE A 71 5.59 -21.00 4.21
N TYR A 72 5.27 -21.99 3.39
CA TYR A 72 5.14 -21.86 1.95
C TYR A 72 3.69 -21.89 1.56
N ILE A 73 3.30 -21.02 0.65
CA ILE A 73 2.00 -21.03 -0.01
C ILE A 73 2.19 -21.07 -1.51
N ASN A 74 1.46 -21.97 -2.16
CA ASN A 74 1.25 -21.98 -3.60
C ASN A 74 -0.27 -22.03 -3.84
N ALA A 75 -0.82 -20.97 -4.41
CA ALA A 75 -2.25 -20.85 -4.67
C ALA A 75 -2.45 -20.35 -6.10
N LYS A 76 -3.38 -20.99 -6.83
CA LYS A 76 -3.71 -20.63 -8.21
C LYS A 76 -5.17 -20.26 -8.35
N PHE A 77 -5.43 -19.16 -9.02
CA PHE A 77 -6.78 -18.67 -9.30
C PHE A 77 -6.82 -17.89 -10.61
N LYS A 78 -7.82 -18.15 -11.42
CA LYS A 78 -8.05 -17.45 -12.72
C LYS A 78 -6.76 -17.28 -13.54
N GLY A 79 -5.91 -18.31 -13.56
CA GLY A 79 -4.63 -18.30 -14.25
C GLY A 79 -3.50 -17.49 -13.57
N THR A 80 -3.75 -16.86 -12.44
CA THR A 80 -2.72 -16.19 -11.63
C THR A 80 -2.19 -17.17 -10.59
N ASN A 81 -0.86 -17.21 -10.42
CA ASN A 81 -0.19 -18.02 -9.42
C ASN A 81 0.39 -17.14 -8.33
N ILE A 82 0.13 -17.49 -7.07
CA ILE A 82 0.73 -16.88 -5.87
C ILE A 82 1.68 -17.90 -5.28
N GLU A 83 2.97 -17.59 -5.24
CA GLU A 83 3.98 -18.45 -4.65
C GLU A 83 4.85 -17.62 -3.71
N HIS A 84 4.77 -17.91 -2.42
CA HIS A 84 5.51 -17.19 -1.40
C HIS A 84 6.07 -18.10 -0.31
N GLY A 85 7.26 -17.73 0.17
CA GLY A 85 7.86 -18.25 1.39
C GLY A 85 7.92 -17.17 2.47
N PHE A 86 7.49 -17.52 3.67
CA PHE A 86 7.45 -16.64 4.83
C PHE A 86 8.18 -17.28 6.01
N ARG A 87 8.58 -16.44 6.96
CA ARG A 87 9.15 -16.87 8.24
C ARG A 87 8.13 -16.68 9.36
N VAL A 88 7.86 -17.71 10.13
CA VAL A 88 7.03 -17.64 11.34
C VAL A 88 7.73 -16.76 12.37
N THR A 89 7.00 -15.85 12.98
CA THR A 89 7.52 -14.91 13.99
C THR A 89 6.95 -15.18 15.37
N GLU A 90 5.71 -15.62 15.45
CA GLU A 90 5.01 -15.82 16.73
C GLU A 90 3.86 -16.80 16.61
N ILE A 91 3.52 -17.44 17.72
CA ILE A 91 2.35 -18.28 17.87
C ILE A 91 1.39 -17.59 18.79
N LEU A 92 0.21 -17.31 18.29
CA LEU A 92 -0.85 -16.64 19.06
C LEU A 92 -2.03 -17.59 19.32
N ASP A 93 -2.79 -17.27 20.36
CA ASP A 93 -4.11 -17.88 20.65
C ASP A 93 -4.14 -19.42 20.64
N ALA A 94 -3.06 -20.05 21.09
CA ALA A 94 -3.04 -21.52 21.20
C ALA A 94 -4.10 -21.98 22.21
N LYS A 95 -5.15 -22.66 21.74
CA LYS A 95 -6.27 -23.13 22.53
C LYS A 95 -6.56 -24.60 22.26
N GLU A 96 -6.77 -25.36 23.30
CA GLU A 96 -7.40 -26.66 23.22
C GLU A 96 -8.92 -26.47 23.14
N ILE A 97 -9.54 -26.91 22.03
CA ILE A 97 -10.99 -26.80 21.80
C ILE A 97 -11.69 -27.99 22.47
N ASN A 98 -11.13 -29.17 22.35
CA ASN A 98 -11.53 -30.38 23.05
C ASN A 98 -10.35 -31.37 23.11
N ASN A 99 -10.52 -32.51 23.76
CA ASN A 99 -9.45 -33.51 24.03
C ASN A 99 -8.62 -33.94 22.80
N ASN A 100 -9.08 -33.67 21.57
CA ASN A 100 -8.41 -34.09 20.33
C ASN A 100 -8.31 -32.98 19.29
N LEU A 101 -8.65 -31.74 19.64
CA LEU A 101 -8.67 -30.64 18.68
C LEU A 101 -8.07 -29.39 19.31
N GLY A 102 -6.97 -28.91 18.72
CA GLY A 102 -6.35 -27.63 19.07
C GLY A 102 -6.51 -26.62 17.95
N ALA A 103 -6.50 -25.34 18.30
CA ALA A 103 -6.40 -24.25 17.33
C ALA A 103 -5.33 -23.27 17.77
N TYR A 104 -4.60 -22.72 16.80
CA TYR A 104 -3.58 -21.70 17.02
C TYR A 104 -3.41 -20.82 15.77
N VAL A 105 -2.86 -19.63 15.97
CA VAL A 105 -2.56 -18.69 14.90
C VAL A 105 -1.05 -18.52 14.81
N LEU A 106 -0.49 -18.72 13.64
CA LEU A 106 0.89 -18.39 13.33
C LEU A 106 0.92 -17.03 12.65
N THR A 107 1.69 -16.09 13.18
CA THR A 107 2.03 -14.84 12.48
C THR A 107 3.33 -15.04 11.71
N PHE A 108 3.42 -14.44 10.54
CA PHE A 108 4.58 -14.59 9.68
C PHE A 108 4.91 -13.28 8.93
N VAL A 109 6.16 -13.21 8.48
CA VAL A 109 6.66 -12.10 7.69
C VAL A 109 7.48 -12.60 6.50
N ALA A 110 7.63 -11.77 5.48
CA ALA A 110 8.53 -12.08 4.37
C ALA A 110 9.98 -12.28 4.85
N GLU A 111 10.71 -13.23 4.26
CA GLU A 111 12.09 -13.60 4.62
C GLU A 111 13.03 -12.38 4.68
N LYS A 112 12.84 -11.39 3.80
CA LYS A 112 13.65 -10.17 3.78
C LYS A 112 13.53 -9.33 5.05
N GLN A 113 12.40 -9.38 5.77
CA GLN A 113 12.29 -8.70 7.06
C GLN A 113 13.15 -9.39 8.12
N PHE A 114 13.23 -10.70 8.07
CA PHE A 114 14.15 -11.44 8.94
C PHE A 114 15.61 -11.06 8.66
N LYS A 115 16.01 -11.01 7.38
CA LYS A 115 17.34 -10.54 6.96
C LYS A 115 17.59 -9.09 7.41
N ASN A 116 16.59 -8.22 7.32
CA ASN A 116 16.71 -6.84 7.78
C ASN A 116 17.07 -6.74 9.27
N VAL A 117 16.33 -7.46 10.13
CA VAL A 117 16.55 -7.40 11.58
C VAL A 117 17.92 -8.01 11.99
N THR A 118 18.38 -9.00 11.25
CA THR A 118 19.65 -9.69 11.54
C THR A 118 20.88 -9.02 10.89
N SER A 119 20.68 -8.05 10.00
CA SER A 119 21.74 -7.36 9.29
C SER A 119 21.88 -5.92 9.79
N VAL A 120 23.02 -5.62 10.41
CA VAL A 120 23.35 -4.24 10.83
C VAL A 120 24.67 -3.85 10.17
N PHE A 121 24.74 -2.65 9.64
CA PHE A 121 25.95 -2.21 8.94
C PHE A 121 26.32 -0.76 9.26
N SER A 122 27.62 -0.46 9.12
CA SER A 122 28.16 0.90 9.09
C SER A 122 28.94 1.07 7.81
N ARG A 123 28.40 1.84 6.85
CA ARG A 123 28.98 1.97 5.51
C ARG A 123 28.61 3.29 4.86
N SER A 124 29.47 3.78 3.96
CA SER A 124 29.17 4.93 3.12
C SER A 124 28.69 4.50 1.73
N PHE A 125 27.73 5.23 1.20
CA PHE A 125 27.25 5.09 -0.16
C PHE A 125 27.32 6.42 -0.91
N LYS A 126 27.55 6.34 -2.22
CA LYS A 126 27.56 7.48 -3.13
C LYS A 126 26.71 7.15 -4.36
N GLY A 127 25.87 8.06 -4.78
CA GLY A 127 25.02 7.93 -5.95
C GLY A 127 23.71 8.69 -5.81
N ARG A 128 22.79 8.48 -6.75
CA ARG A 128 21.42 8.96 -6.61
C ARG A 128 20.73 8.21 -5.47
N ASN A 129 19.77 8.85 -4.85
CA ASN A 129 19.06 8.24 -3.72
C ASN A 129 18.39 6.90 -4.10
N THR A 130 17.78 6.82 -5.28
CA THR A 130 17.19 5.57 -5.79
C THR A 130 18.22 4.47 -6.00
N ASP A 131 19.43 4.82 -6.49
CA ASP A 131 20.52 3.86 -6.66
C ASP A 131 21.07 3.38 -5.31
N ILE A 132 21.11 4.26 -4.32
CA ILE A 132 21.53 3.91 -2.94
C ILE A 132 20.53 2.93 -2.32
N ILE A 133 19.23 3.19 -2.47
CA ILE A 133 18.17 2.29 -1.99
C ILE A 133 18.33 0.90 -2.63
N SER A 134 18.46 0.85 -3.95
CA SER A 134 18.64 -0.41 -4.69
C SER A 134 19.89 -1.16 -4.26
N LYS A 135 21.02 -0.45 -4.06
CA LYS A 135 22.27 -1.07 -3.59
C LYS A 135 22.15 -1.65 -2.18
N ILE A 136 21.51 -0.92 -1.26
CA ILE A 136 21.30 -1.39 0.11
C ILE A 136 20.42 -2.66 0.07
N HIS A 137 19.30 -2.60 -0.65
CA HIS A 137 18.34 -3.69 -0.74
C HIS A 137 18.99 -4.94 -1.36
N ASN A 138 19.69 -4.80 -2.48
CA ASN A 138 20.38 -5.92 -3.13
C ASN A 138 21.52 -6.49 -2.26
N THR A 139 22.32 -5.63 -1.62
CA THR A 139 23.50 -6.08 -0.86
C THR A 139 23.14 -6.82 0.42
N PHE A 140 22.11 -6.34 1.16
CA PHE A 140 21.81 -6.84 2.50
C PHE A 140 20.53 -7.68 2.59
N LEU A 141 19.56 -7.45 1.69
CA LEU A 141 18.32 -8.22 1.64
C LEU A 141 18.30 -9.25 0.50
N GLU A 142 19.36 -9.25 -0.34
CA GLU A 142 19.55 -10.20 -1.45
C GLU A 142 18.37 -10.26 -2.42
N GLN A 143 17.74 -9.12 -2.64
CA GLN A 143 16.63 -8.98 -3.58
C GLN A 143 16.78 -7.68 -4.39
N GLU A 144 16.53 -7.77 -5.69
CA GLU A 144 16.50 -6.60 -6.56
C GLU A 144 15.26 -5.74 -6.31
N VAL A 145 15.41 -4.44 -6.57
CA VAL A 145 14.31 -3.48 -6.51
C VAL A 145 13.93 -3.08 -7.93
N ASP A 146 12.67 -3.23 -8.27
CA ASP A 146 12.10 -2.66 -9.49
C ASP A 146 11.91 -1.15 -9.30
N VAL A 147 12.84 -0.37 -9.85
CA VAL A 147 12.82 1.10 -9.76
C VAL A 147 11.95 1.66 -10.87
N GLN A 148 10.68 1.89 -10.59
CA GLN A 148 9.70 2.43 -11.53
C GLN A 148 9.73 3.96 -11.59
N SER A 149 10.16 4.62 -10.51
CA SER A 149 10.31 6.08 -10.45
C SER A 149 11.74 6.44 -10.07
N THR A 150 12.35 7.31 -10.86
CA THR A 150 13.67 7.87 -10.53
C THR A 150 13.49 9.22 -9.85
N GLY A 151 14.38 9.53 -8.92
CA GLY A 151 14.34 10.81 -8.23
C GLY A 151 15.54 11.05 -7.34
N GLY A 152 15.61 12.27 -6.85
CA GLY A 152 16.67 12.73 -5.97
C GLY A 152 17.96 13.10 -6.69
N SER A 153 18.70 14.01 -6.07
CA SER A 153 20.05 14.38 -6.47
C SER A 153 21.06 13.31 -6.06
N SER A 154 22.28 13.41 -6.61
CA SER A 154 23.38 12.53 -6.19
C SER A 154 23.91 12.97 -4.83
N HIS A 155 24.01 12.05 -3.91
CA HIS A 155 24.47 12.29 -2.54
C HIS A 155 25.60 11.35 -2.15
N GLN A 156 26.31 11.75 -1.11
CA GLN A 156 27.17 10.86 -0.35
C GLN A 156 26.62 10.79 1.06
N VAL A 157 26.33 9.58 1.55
CA VAL A 157 25.74 9.35 2.87
C VAL A 157 26.56 8.29 3.62
N VAL A 158 26.70 8.47 4.92
CA VAL A 158 27.31 7.50 5.84
C VAL A 158 26.21 7.02 6.76
N PHE A 159 25.98 5.73 6.77
CA PHE A 159 25.03 5.10 7.68
C PHE A 159 25.76 4.57 8.92
N PRO A 160 25.40 5.06 10.14
CA PRO A 160 26.08 4.68 11.37
C PRO A 160 25.35 3.53 12.04
N PHE A 161 25.78 2.29 11.83
CA PHE A 161 25.30 1.09 12.53
C PHE A 161 23.76 0.96 12.56
N VAL A 162 23.16 0.87 11.37
CA VAL A 162 21.70 0.80 11.17
C VAL A 162 21.32 -0.46 10.42
N THR A 163 20.05 -0.86 10.52
CA THR A 163 19.47 -1.93 9.68
C THR A 163 19.23 -1.44 8.24
N PRO A 164 19.14 -2.35 7.26
CA PRO A 164 18.87 -1.97 5.87
C PRO A 164 17.63 -1.09 5.68
N TYR A 165 16.50 -1.44 6.34
CA TYR A 165 15.28 -0.64 6.20
C TYR A 165 15.36 0.71 6.91
N GLU A 166 16.06 0.82 8.04
CA GLU A 166 16.34 2.12 8.68
C GLU A 166 17.18 3.01 7.76
N ALA A 167 18.22 2.46 7.12
CA ALA A 167 19.03 3.19 6.16
C ALA A 167 18.18 3.65 4.95
N ILE A 168 17.32 2.78 4.43
CA ILE A 168 16.39 3.11 3.33
C ILE A 168 15.43 4.21 3.75
N ASP A 169 14.86 4.16 4.97
CA ASP A 169 13.99 5.21 5.49
C ASP A 169 14.67 6.56 5.60
N MET A 170 15.92 6.57 6.08
CA MET A 170 16.73 7.80 6.10
C MET A 170 16.88 8.42 4.70
N VAL A 171 17.00 7.59 3.67
CA VAL A 171 17.09 8.07 2.28
C VAL A 171 15.71 8.49 1.76
N LEU A 172 14.66 7.68 1.97
CA LEU A 172 13.30 7.97 1.50
C LEU A 172 12.74 9.27 2.04
N THR A 173 12.98 9.58 3.34
CA THR A 173 12.51 10.82 3.96
C THR A 173 13.10 12.09 3.32
N SER A 174 14.17 11.97 2.57
CA SER A 174 14.84 13.08 1.87
C SER A 174 14.82 12.95 0.34
N THR A 175 14.02 12.02 -0.17
CA THR A 175 13.95 11.75 -1.62
C THR A 175 12.52 11.95 -2.13
N PHE A 176 12.41 12.67 -3.22
CA PHE A 176 11.15 12.78 -4.00
C PHE A 176 11.36 12.29 -5.40
N GLY A 177 10.28 11.89 -6.05
CA GLY A 177 10.22 11.64 -7.47
C GLY A 177 10.53 12.89 -8.29
N ASN A 178 10.71 12.72 -9.58
CA ASN A 178 10.88 13.86 -10.50
C ASN A 178 9.66 14.79 -10.52
N ASP A 179 8.53 14.31 -10.04
CA ASP A 179 7.24 14.98 -9.88
C ASP A 179 7.07 15.70 -8.53
N ASN A 180 8.12 15.75 -7.70
CA ASN A 180 8.13 16.26 -6.32
C ASN A 180 7.18 15.52 -5.37
N SER A 181 6.72 14.31 -5.69
CA SER A 181 5.93 13.48 -4.79
C SER A 181 6.80 12.49 -3.99
N PRO A 182 6.31 12.00 -2.84
CA PRO A 182 7.04 11.03 -2.04
C PRO A 182 7.23 9.71 -2.80
N LEU A 183 8.37 9.06 -2.56
CA LEU A 183 8.67 7.71 -3.03
C LEU A 183 8.26 6.68 -1.99
N PHE A 184 7.68 5.58 -2.46
CA PHE A 184 7.34 4.43 -1.66
C PHE A 184 8.11 3.20 -2.12
N LEU A 185 8.66 2.46 -1.15
CA LEU A 185 9.22 1.13 -1.35
C LEU A 185 8.25 0.13 -0.75
N TYR A 186 7.70 -0.73 -1.57
CA TYR A 186 6.69 -1.71 -1.16
C TYR A 186 6.84 -3.04 -1.88
N ASP A 187 6.17 -4.05 -1.37
CA ASP A 187 6.14 -5.41 -1.91
C ASP A 187 4.71 -5.83 -2.24
N THR A 188 4.54 -6.68 -3.22
CA THR A 188 3.22 -7.14 -3.66
C THR A 188 3.12 -8.66 -3.66
N VAL A 189 1.90 -9.17 -3.43
CA VAL A 189 1.63 -10.62 -3.33
C VAL A 189 1.56 -11.28 -4.70
N ILE A 190 0.91 -10.65 -5.67
CA ILE A 190 0.67 -11.26 -6.99
C ILE A 190 1.94 -11.26 -7.84
N ASN A 191 2.67 -10.14 -7.88
CA ASN A 191 3.94 -10.02 -8.58
C ASN A 191 5.05 -9.78 -7.54
N PRO A 192 5.59 -10.83 -6.92
CA PRO A 192 6.51 -10.68 -5.80
C PRO A 192 7.77 -9.94 -6.22
N GLY A 193 8.16 -8.97 -5.42
CA GLY A 193 9.36 -8.16 -5.62
C GLY A 193 9.21 -6.77 -5.05
N ALA A 194 10.32 -6.19 -4.59
CA ALA A 194 10.33 -4.84 -4.07
C ALA A 194 10.19 -3.82 -5.22
N LYS A 195 9.22 -2.93 -5.11
CA LYS A 195 8.93 -1.86 -6.07
C LYS A 195 9.21 -0.51 -5.45
N LEU A 196 9.89 0.36 -6.17
CA LEU A 196 10.14 1.75 -5.78
C LEU A 196 9.44 2.67 -6.77
N LYS A 197 8.34 3.32 -6.32
CA LYS A 197 7.51 4.18 -7.17
C LYS A 197 7.10 5.44 -6.45
N SER A 198 7.00 6.57 -7.18
CA SER A 198 6.49 7.82 -6.62
C SER A 198 4.96 7.82 -6.58
N LEU A 199 4.39 8.57 -5.65
CA LEU A 199 2.93 8.69 -5.54
C LEU A 199 2.32 9.35 -6.79
N GLY A 200 3.00 10.34 -7.36
CA GLY A 200 2.54 11.00 -8.57
C GLY A 200 2.52 10.05 -9.78
N ASP A 201 3.55 9.20 -9.92
CA ASP A 201 3.59 8.20 -10.98
C ASP A 201 2.54 7.08 -10.76
N MET A 202 2.15 6.81 -9.49
CA MET A 202 1.05 5.90 -9.21
C MET A 202 -0.30 6.47 -9.64
N PHE A 203 -0.53 7.78 -9.39
CA PHE A 203 -1.78 8.46 -9.77
C PHE A 203 -1.88 8.76 -11.27
N ASN A 204 -0.74 9.01 -11.93
CA ASN A 204 -0.69 9.44 -13.33
C ASN A 204 -0.04 8.38 -14.23
N THR A 205 -0.32 7.11 -13.98
CA THR A 205 0.09 6.01 -14.85
C THR A 205 -0.70 6.03 -16.17
N ASP A 206 -0.07 5.56 -17.25
CA ASP A 206 -0.74 5.33 -18.54
C ASP A 206 -1.50 3.99 -18.59
N GLU A 207 -1.44 3.19 -17.52
CA GLU A 207 -2.20 1.94 -17.42
C GLU A 207 -3.70 2.23 -17.18
N ASP A 208 -4.55 1.50 -17.86
CA ASP A 208 -5.99 1.59 -17.64
C ASP A 208 -6.36 1.10 -16.23
N PRO A 209 -7.22 1.83 -15.49
CA PRO A 209 -7.70 1.38 -14.19
C PRO A 209 -8.44 0.03 -14.28
N ILE A 210 -8.24 -0.79 -13.27
CA ILE A 210 -8.96 -2.06 -13.14
C ILE A 210 -10.42 -1.76 -12.79
N GLU A 211 -11.36 -2.18 -13.66
CA GLU A 211 -12.79 -1.98 -13.45
C GLU A 211 -13.33 -2.90 -12.34
N LEU A 212 -13.89 -2.30 -11.28
CA LEU A 212 -14.53 -2.98 -10.17
C LEU A 212 -16.00 -2.54 -10.08
N LYS A 213 -16.93 -3.42 -10.49
CA LYS A 213 -18.35 -3.10 -10.48
C LYS A 213 -19.06 -3.74 -9.29
N ASN A 214 -19.90 -2.95 -8.61
CA ASN A 214 -20.76 -3.47 -7.57
C ASN A 214 -21.95 -4.22 -8.19
N ILE A 215 -22.02 -5.54 -7.96
CA ILE A 215 -23.10 -6.42 -8.45
C ILE A 215 -24.17 -6.62 -7.36
N SER A 216 -24.28 -5.77 -6.38
CA SER A 216 -25.25 -5.93 -5.27
C SER A 216 -26.73 -6.03 -5.72
N HIS A 217 -27.01 -5.84 -7.00
CA HIS A 217 -28.33 -6.11 -7.59
C HIS A 217 -28.14 -6.79 -8.95
N ILE A 218 -27.93 -8.09 -8.93
CA ILE A 218 -28.17 -8.90 -10.09
C ILE A 218 -29.67 -8.79 -10.37
N ASN A 219 -30.04 -8.06 -11.42
CA ASN A 219 -31.39 -8.09 -11.91
C ASN A 219 -31.69 -9.53 -12.30
N THR A 220 -32.47 -10.23 -11.50
CA THR A 220 -33.18 -11.40 -11.97
C THR A 220 -34.15 -10.91 -13.04
N ASP A 221 -34.11 -11.49 -14.22
CA ASP A 221 -35.13 -11.26 -15.22
C ASP A 221 -36.53 -11.65 -14.66
N ALA A 222 -37.59 -11.29 -15.34
CA ALA A 222 -38.95 -11.63 -14.96
C ALA A 222 -39.20 -13.15 -14.77
N THR A 223 -38.24 -14.00 -15.15
CA THR A 223 -38.28 -15.47 -15.03
C THR A 223 -37.45 -15.98 -13.83
N GLY A 224 -36.77 -15.11 -13.08
CA GLY A 224 -35.96 -15.50 -11.92
C GLY A 224 -34.58 -16.08 -12.29
N GLN A 225 -34.18 -15.98 -13.58
CA GLN A 225 -32.83 -16.37 -13.97
C GLN A 225 -31.84 -15.23 -13.73
N THR A 226 -30.78 -15.52 -13.02
CA THR A 226 -29.64 -14.63 -12.82
C THR A 226 -28.95 -14.41 -14.17
N LEU A 227 -28.86 -13.17 -14.64
CA LEU A 227 -28.05 -12.82 -15.81
C LEU A 227 -26.58 -13.05 -15.47
N ARG A 228 -26.08 -14.25 -15.76
CA ARG A 228 -24.70 -14.69 -15.48
C ARG A 228 -23.69 -14.34 -16.57
N ASP A 229 -24.09 -13.64 -17.61
CA ASP A 229 -23.23 -13.27 -18.75
C ASP A 229 -22.53 -11.94 -18.50
N LEU A 230 -21.79 -11.82 -17.38
CA LEU A 230 -20.81 -10.75 -17.27
C LEU A 230 -19.50 -11.22 -17.89
N PRO A 231 -18.88 -10.39 -18.76
CA PRO A 231 -17.60 -10.75 -19.35
C PRO A 231 -16.55 -10.96 -18.24
N ASP A 232 -15.62 -11.90 -18.44
CA ASP A 232 -14.57 -12.33 -17.51
C ASP A 232 -13.68 -11.20 -16.94
N ARG A 233 -13.87 -9.98 -17.38
CA ARG A 233 -13.12 -8.78 -16.99
C ARG A 233 -13.77 -7.95 -15.88
N VAL A 234 -14.98 -8.25 -15.48
CA VAL A 234 -15.70 -7.48 -14.46
C VAL A 234 -15.52 -8.16 -13.11
N SER A 235 -14.79 -7.54 -12.24
CA SER A 235 -14.61 -8.01 -10.88
C SER A 235 -15.75 -7.51 -9.99
N ASN A 236 -16.32 -8.40 -9.22
CA ASN A 236 -17.47 -8.13 -8.38
C ASN A 236 -17.02 -7.48 -7.07
N VAL A 237 -17.61 -6.36 -6.71
CA VAL A 237 -17.51 -5.79 -5.37
C VAL A 237 -18.69 -6.29 -4.55
N GLU A 238 -18.41 -7.06 -3.50
CA GLU A 238 -19.45 -7.57 -2.58
C GLU A 238 -19.93 -6.48 -1.64
N GLU A 239 -19.00 -5.71 -1.09
CA GLU A 239 -19.26 -4.65 -0.12
C GLU A 239 -18.30 -3.49 -0.35
N GLN A 240 -18.79 -2.25 -0.19
CA GLN A 240 -17.96 -1.06 -0.25
C GLN A 240 -18.43 -0.01 0.77
N VAL A 241 -17.47 0.60 1.47
CA VAL A 241 -17.73 1.59 2.51
C VAL A 241 -16.78 2.77 2.34
N ILE A 242 -17.30 3.98 2.30
CA ILE A 242 -16.50 5.20 2.37
C ILE A 242 -16.05 5.38 3.83
N LYS A 243 -14.76 5.17 4.09
CA LYS A 243 -14.18 5.22 5.43
C LYS A 243 -13.90 6.64 5.91
N ALA A 244 -13.48 7.51 5.02
CA ALA A 244 -13.13 8.89 5.33
C ALA A 244 -13.40 9.81 4.13
N GLY A 245 -13.73 11.05 4.41
CA GLY A 245 -13.91 12.09 3.39
C GLY A 245 -13.39 13.43 3.89
N TYR A 246 -12.50 14.01 3.14
CA TYR A 246 -12.01 15.39 3.19
C TYR A 246 -11.83 16.00 4.60
N PRO A 247 -10.85 15.57 5.40
CA PRO A 247 -10.65 16.04 6.77
C PRO A 247 -10.01 17.45 6.80
N LEU A 248 -10.80 18.49 6.52
CA LEU A 248 -10.32 19.86 6.38
C LEU A 248 -9.57 20.36 7.63
N LEU A 249 -10.10 20.10 8.82
CA LEU A 249 -9.48 20.56 10.06
C LEU A 249 -8.11 19.93 10.30
N SER A 250 -7.98 18.62 10.07
CA SER A 250 -6.69 17.94 10.17
C SER A 250 -5.71 18.49 9.14
N ASN A 251 -6.14 18.67 7.89
CA ASN A 251 -5.31 19.23 6.83
C ASN A 251 -4.82 20.66 7.15
N LEU A 252 -5.66 21.47 7.82
CA LEU A 252 -5.27 22.81 8.26
C LEU A 252 -4.28 22.76 9.43
N THR A 253 -4.55 21.92 10.45
CA THR A 253 -3.71 21.86 11.66
C THR A 253 -2.36 21.20 11.41
N GLU A 254 -2.29 20.27 10.48
CA GLU A 254 -1.06 19.57 10.07
C GLU A 254 -0.22 20.37 9.05
N GLY A 255 -0.70 21.54 8.61
CA GLY A 255 0.00 22.40 7.66
C GLY A 255 0.00 21.87 6.22
N SER A 256 -0.91 20.94 5.89
CA SER A 256 -0.99 20.35 4.55
C SER A 256 -1.40 21.35 3.47
N LEU A 257 -2.08 22.43 3.82
CA LEU A 257 -2.55 23.49 2.91
C LEU A 257 -1.65 24.73 2.97
N ALA A 258 -1.09 25.03 4.14
CA ALA A 258 -0.09 26.08 4.32
C ALA A 258 0.72 25.86 5.60
N ALA A 259 1.99 26.21 5.58
CA ALA A 259 2.87 26.13 6.74
C ALA A 259 3.94 27.21 6.69
N ASP A 260 4.30 27.76 7.87
CA ASP A 260 5.50 28.56 8.03
C ASP A 260 6.69 27.61 8.26
N ILE A 261 7.72 27.74 7.44
CA ILE A 261 8.90 26.89 7.49
C ILE A 261 10.08 27.70 8.00
N CYS A 262 10.61 27.31 9.14
CA CYS A 262 11.77 27.90 9.76
C CYS A 262 12.95 26.94 9.66
N THR A 263 13.97 27.31 8.92
CA THR A 263 15.17 26.48 8.74
C THR A 263 16.36 27.15 9.38
N PHE A 264 17.09 26.41 10.23
CA PHE A 264 18.35 26.83 10.82
C PHE A 264 19.48 25.92 10.35
N ASP A 265 20.46 26.51 9.65
CA ASP A 265 21.65 25.80 9.19
C ASP A 265 22.75 25.90 10.26
N LEU A 266 23.15 24.74 10.79
CA LEU A 266 24.14 24.63 11.86
C LEU A 266 25.55 25.06 11.39
N THR A 267 25.90 24.80 10.12
CA THR A 267 27.22 25.12 9.58
C THR A 267 27.38 26.59 9.25
N THR A 268 26.40 27.15 8.55
CA THR A 268 26.44 28.57 8.13
C THR A 268 25.88 29.50 9.21
N LYS A 269 25.21 28.94 10.25
CA LYS A 269 24.48 29.68 11.28
C LYS A 269 23.47 30.66 10.71
N THR A 270 22.86 30.31 9.59
CA THR A 270 21.83 31.10 8.94
C THR A 270 20.46 30.60 9.32
N TYR A 271 19.57 31.55 9.59
CA TYR A 271 18.13 31.30 9.81
C TYR A 271 17.37 31.82 8.60
N THR A 272 16.49 30.98 8.07
CA THR A 272 15.64 31.33 6.93
C THR A 272 14.19 31.00 7.24
N GLU A 273 13.30 31.89 6.84
CA GLU A 273 11.86 31.70 6.92
C GLU A 273 11.30 31.63 5.51
N SER A 274 10.39 30.68 5.27
CA SER A 274 9.62 30.58 4.05
C SER A 274 8.20 30.15 4.37
N VAL A 275 7.26 30.45 3.47
CA VAL A 275 5.84 30.09 3.62
C VAL A 275 5.51 29.08 2.52
N PHE A 276 5.08 27.90 2.92
CA PHE A 276 4.48 26.94 2.00
C PHE A 276 3.03 27.32 1.75
N ASP A 277 2.64 27.35 0.49
CA ASP A 277 1.29 27.64 0.03
C ASP A 277 0.91 26.58 -1.02
N TYR A 278 -0.01 25.69 -0.65
CA TYR A 278 -0.44 24.60 -1.51
C TYR A 278 -0.98 25.09 -2.85
N GLU A 279 -1.79 26.14 -2.87
CA GLU A 279 -2.38 26.66 -4.12
C GLU A 279 -1.33 27.14 -5.12
N LYS A 280 -0.22 27.68 -4.62
CA LYS A 280 0.90 28.09 -5.48
C LYS A 280 1.71 26.91 -5.94
N SER A 281 1.82 25.89 -5.10
CA SER A 281 2.60 24.68 -5.36
C SER A 281 1.81 23.63 -6.16
N ALA A 282 0.49 23.58 -5.99
CA ALA A 282 -0.41 22.57 -6.60
C ALA A 282 -0.29 22.43 -8.12
N PRO A 283 -0.10 23.49 -8.92
CA PRO A 283 0.08 23.36 -10.37
C PRO A 283 1.35 22.58 -10.77
N HIS A 284 2.32 22.49 -9.85
CA HIS A 284 3.59 21.79 -10.05
C HIS A 284 3.61 20.40 -9.38
N LEU A 285 2.53 20.07 -8.67
CA LEU A 285 2.39 18.82 -7.95
C LEU A 285 1.44 17.94 -8.76
N ASN A 286 1.92 16.82 -9.32
CA ASN A 286 1.06 15.78 -9.89
C ASN A 286 0.31 15.03 -8.78
N SER A 287 -0.39 15.77 -7.92
CA SER A 287 -0.95 15.28 -6.66
C SER A 287 -2.34 14.69 -6.80
N THR A 288 -2.98 14.90 -7.94
CA THR A 288 -4.32 14.42 -8.22
C THR A 288 -4.33 13.57 -9.47
N LEU A 289 -5.27 12.65 -9.56
CA LEU A 289 -5.58 11.95 -10.79
C LEU A 289 -5.89 12.96 -11.92
N LYS A 290 -5.55 12.63 -13.15
CA LYS A 290 -5.57 13.53 -14.32
C LYS A 290 -6.88 14.31 -14.50
N ASP A 291 -8.03 13.69 -14.22
CA ASP A 291 -9.36 14.28 -14.40
C ASP A 291 -10.03 14.69 -13.08
N TYR A 292 -9.24 14.87 -12.02
CA TYR A 292 -9.72 15.19 -10.69
C TYR A 292 -9.26 16.58 -10.27
N ILE A 293 -10.07 17.25 -9.46
CA ILE A 293 -9.75 18.53 -8.84
C ILE A 293 -9.71 18.33 -7.34
N ASP A 294 -8.68 18.88 -6.74
CA ASP A 294 -8.63 18.98 -5.29
C ASP A 294 -9.67 20.01 -4.79
N PRO A 295 -10.58 19.59 -3.89
CA PRO A 295 -11.62 20.48 -3.39
C PRO A 295 -11.07 21.49 -2.38
N VAL A 296 -10.20 22.38 -2.81
CA VAL A 296 -9.75 23.53 -2.01
C VAL A 296 -10.72 24.69 -2.25
N PHE A 297 -11.48 25.04 -1.24
CA PHE A 297 -12.45 26.12 -1.32
C PHE A 297 -12.17 27.24 -0.30
N SER A 298 -12.59 28.44 -0.61
CA SER A 298 -12.48 29.57 0.31
C SER A 298 -13.60 29.54 1.37
N ILE A 299 -13.25 29.77 2.63
CA ILE A 299 -14.19 30.00 3.72
C ILE A 299 -14.25 31.51 3.96
N ASN A 300 -15.43 32.10 3.81
CA ASN A 300 -15.63 33.55 3.94
C ASN A 300 -14.69 34.38 3.05
N ASN A 301 -14.44 33.96 1.82
CA ASN A 301 -13.50 34.56 0.88
C ASN A 301 -12.02 34.51 1.33
N ILE A 302 -11.68 33.77 2.37
CA ILE A 302 -10.31 33.56 2.80
C ILE A 302 -9.92 32.15 2.33
N ARG A 303 -8.83 32.05 1.59
CA ARG A 303 -8.32 30.75 1.11
C ARG A 303 -7.67 30.00 2.24
N PRO A 304 -7.73 28.66 2.26
CA PRO A 304 -7.07 27.84 3.28
C PRO A 304 -5.59 28.16 3.44
N SER A 305 -4.89 28.46 2.35
CA SER A 305 -3.49 28.88 2.36
C SER A 305 -3.24 30.24 3.07
N GLN A 306 -4.26 31.08 3.20
CA GLN A 306 -4.19 32.34 3.94
C GLN A 306 -4.56 32.19 5.42
N MET A 307 -5.27 31.11 5.78
CA MET A 307 -5.69 30.84 7.15
C MET A 307 -4.59 30.18 7.98
N ALA A 308 -3.73 29.44 7.37
CA ALA A 308 -2.92 28.42 8.04
C ALA A 308 -1.55 28.92 8.50
N LYS A 309 -1.47 30.06 9.14
CA LYS A 309 -0.26 30.41 9.91
C LYS A 309 -0.10 29.61 11.22
N SER A 310 -0.94 28.61 11.44
CA SER A 310 -0.94 27.81 12.66
C SER A 310 0.05 26.64 12.64
N ALA A 311 0.50 26.21 11.48
CA ALA A 311 1.46 25.13 11.37
C ALA A 311 2.87 25.70 11.15
N HIS A 312 3.75 25.46 12.11
CA HIS A 312 5.15 25.86 12.04
C HIS A 312 6.04 24.62 11.93
N VAL A 313 6.84 24.55 10.87
CA VAL A 313 7.81 23.49 10.66
C VAL A 313 9.21 24.02 10.98
N TYR A 314 9.81 23.51 12.04
CA TYR A 314 11.19 23.84 12.41
C TYR A 314 12.14 22.78 11.93
N ARG A 315 13.17 23.16 11.19
CA ARG A 315 14.15 22.25 10.64
C ARG A 315 15.57 22.68 10.95
N LEU A 316 16.35 21.74 11.50
CA LEU A 316 17.80 21.86 11.56
C LEU A 316 18.41 21.26 10.30
N THR A 317 19.23 22.02 9.62
CA THR A 317 20.00 21.58 8.46
C THR A 317 21.48 21.73 8.72
N ASP A 318 22.27 20.96 8.01
CA ASP A 318 23.72 21.07 8.00
C ASP A 318 24.21 20.98 6.53
N SER A 319 24.32 22.13 5.91
CA SER A 319 24.61 22.24 4.48
C SER A 319 26.01 21.76 4.09
N LYS A 320 26.91 21.55 5.06
CA LYS A 320 28.31 21.19 4.80
C LYS A 320 28.80 19.91 5.50
N ALA A 321 27.97 19.25 6.30
CA ALA A 321 28.41 18.11 7.11
C ALA A 321 29.05 16.97 6.31
N TYR A 322 28.73 16.83 5.04
CA TYR A 322 29.23 15.76 4.17
C TYR A 322 29.46 16.24 2.72
N SER A 323 29.66 17.54 2.49
CA SER A 323 29.85 18.04 1.14
C SER A 323 31.26 17.81 0.62
N SER A 324 31.40 17.01 -0.44
CA SER A 324 32.46 17.21 -1.42
C SER A 324 31.94 18.16 -2.51
N VAL A 325 32.84 18.84 -3.22
CA VAL A 325 32.51 19.88 -4.22
C VAL A 325 31.50 19.42 -5.28
N ASP A 326 31.35 18.10 -5.48
CA ASP A 326 30.53 17.49 -6.54
C ASP A 326 29.32 16.68 -6.05
N VAL A 327 29.08 16.56 -4.74
CA VAL A 327 28.05 15.66 -4.21
C VAL A 327 27.26 16.36 -3.12
N GLY A 328 25.97 16.48 -3.32
CA GLY A 328 25.04 17.02 -2.32
C GLY A 328 24.97 16.17 -1.04
N ASN A 329 24.37 16.73 -0.01
CA ASN A 329 24.12 16.09 1.27
C ASN A 329 22.62 15.76 1.40
N LEU A 330 22.25 14.66 2.05
CA LEU A 330 20.86 14.33 2.37
C LEU A 330 20.15 15.45 3.15
N HIS A 331 20.89 16.25 3.92
CA HIS A 331 20.35 17.38 4.66
C HIS A 331 20.15 18.66 3.81
N GLN A 332 20.56 18.67 2.53
CA GLN A 332 20.39 19.82 1.62
C GLN A 332 19.04 19.82 0.87
N VAL A 333 18.13 18.93 1.25
CA VAL A 333 16.78 18.93 0.66
C VAL A 333 16.09 20.26 0.94
N SER A 334 15.53 20.89 -0.07
CA SER A 334 14.84 22.16 0.11
C SER A 334 13.69 22.00 1.10
N SER A 335 13.51 23.02 1.92
CA SER A 335 12.41 23.04 2.91
C SER A 335 11.04 22.94 2.21
N ASP A 336 10.90 23.56 1.06
CA ASP A 336 9.67 23.55 0.27
C ASP A 336 9.33 22.15 -0.26
N SER A 337 10.33 21.39 -0.70
CA SER A 337 10.13 20.02 -1.14
C SER A 337 9.71 19.09 -0.01
N LEU A 338 10.28 19.29 1.20
CA LEU A 338 9.90 18.49 2.37
C LEU A 338 8.44 18.74 2.77
N VAL A 339 8.03 20.01 2.79
CA VAL A 339 6.63 20.37 3.14
C VAL A 339 5.67 19.94 2.04
N SER A 340 6.10 19.99 0.79
CA SER A 340 5.34 19.40 -0.32
C SER A 340 5.10 17.91 -0.08
N MET A 341 6.13 17.14 0.29
CA MET A 341 5.99 15.73 0.65
C MET A 341 5.02 15.50 1.82
N MET A 342 5.12 16.32 2.88
CA MET A 342 4.21 16.23 4.04
C MET A 342 2.78 16.53 3.60
N SER A 343 2.57 17.55 2.78
CA SER A 343 1.27 17.89 2.21
C SER A 343 0.69 16.72 1.40
N TYR A 344 1.48 16.11 0.54
CA TYR A 344 1.08 14.91 -0.20
C TYR A 344 0.69 13.75 0.71
N ALA A 345 1.55 13.42 1.68
CA ALA A 345 1.33 12.30 2.58
C ALA A 345 0.03 12.45 3.37
N ASN A 346 -0.24 13.67 3.87
CA ASN A 346 -1.43 13.96 4.66
C ASN A 346 -2.70 13.96 3.81
N ARG A 347 -2.63 14.45 2.57
CA ARG A 347 -3.78 14.57 1.67
C ARG A 347 -4.05 13.33 0.83
N MET A 348 -3.12 12.39 0.79
CA MET A 348 -3.25 11.12 0.07
C MET A 348 -4.54 10.38 0.44
N ASN A 349 -4.99 10.51 1.69
CA ASN A 349 -6.18 9.87 2.23
C ASN A 349 -7.38 10.83 2.35
N ASN A 350 -7.47 11.87 1.55
CA ASN A 350 -8.61 12.78 1.61
C ASN A 350 -9.93 12.03 1.42
N GLN A 351 -9.95 11.00 0.59
CA GLN A 351 -11.04 10.05 0.52
C GLN A 351 -10.49 8.62 0.51
N ALA A 352 -10.97 7.79 1.43
CA ALA A 352 -10.61 6.40 1.53
C ALA A 352 -11.87 5.52 1.48
N VAL A 353 -11.79 4.47 0.67
CA VAL A 353 -12.84 3.47 0.48
C VAL A 353 -12.30 2.12 0.86
N LEU A 354 -13.08 1.36 1.63
CA LEU A 354 -12.83 -0.07 1.85
C LEU A 354 -13.81 -0.84 0.97
N ALA A 355 -13.29 -1.78 0.19
CA ALA A 355 -14.12 -2.66 -0.61
C ALA A 355 -13.71 -4.13 -0.43
N VAL A 356 -14.70 -5.00 -0.39
CA VAL A 356 -14.52 -6.45 -0.43
C VAL A 356 -14.76 -6.88 -1.86
N VAL A 357 -13.74 -7.47 -2.45
CA VAL A 357 -13.72 -7.77 -3.87
C VAL A 357 -13.46 -9.26 -4.06
N ASP A 358 -14.16 -9.83 -5.01
CA ASP A 358 -13.82 -11.14 -5.53
C ASP A 358 -12.40 -11.15 -6.07
N THR A 359 -11.86 -12.33 -6.21
CA THR A 359 -10.55 -12.56 -6.79
C THR A 359 -10.36 -11.82 -8.12
N VAL A 360 -9.50 -10.81 -8.12
CA VAL A 360 -9.17 -9.99 -9.28
C VAL A 360 -7.76 -10.33 -9.74
N PRO A 361 -7.61 -10.92 -10.93
CA PRO A 361 -6.29 -11.13 -11.50
C PRO A 361 -5.52 -9.82 -11.63
N ASN A 362 -4.24 -9.83 -11.30
CA ASN A 362 -3.32 -8.68 -11.44
C ASN A 362 -3.65 -7.44 -10.57
N LEU A 363 -4.56 -7.53 -9.59
CA LEU A 363 -4.78 -6.45 -8.65
C LEU A 363 -3.72 -6.50 -7.55
N GLU A 364 -2.93 -5.46 -7.47
CA GLU A 364 -1.86 -5.27 -6.48
C GLU A 364 -1.83 -3.83 -5.97
N CYS A 365 -1.17 -3.59 -4.85
CA CYS A 365 -0.96 -2.23 -4.34
C CYS A 365 -0.22 -1.35 -5.35
N GLY A 366 -0.59 -0.07 -5.40
CA GLY A 366 -0.02 0.91 -6.31
C GLY A 366 -0.66 0.94 -7.70
N LYS A 367 -1.68 0.12 -7.97
CA LYS A 367 -2.50 0.17 -9.20
C LYS A 367 -3.75 1.00 -9.02
N LEU A 368 -4.25 1.53 -10.14
CA LEU A 368 -5.51 2.25 -10.18
C LEU A 368 -6.69 1.26 -10.31
N VAL A 369 -7.76 1.55 -9.58
CA VAL A 369 -9.02 0.82 -9.62
C VAL A 369 -10.15 1.80 -9.89
N ASN A 370 -11.15 1.38 -10.66
CA ASN A 370 -12.35 2.16 -10.91
C ASN A 370 -13.52 1.57 -10.10
N LEU A 371 -14.08 2.36 -9.18
CA LEU A 371 -15.16 1.98 -8.28
C LEU A 371 -16.44 2.71 -8.66
N THR A 372 -17.56 2.00 -8.71
CA THR A 372 -18.88 2.56 -8.98
C THR A 372 -19.76 2.52 -7.74
N PHE A 373 -20.22 3.67 -7.31
CA PHE A 373 -21.16 3.84 -6.20
C PHE A 373 -22.54 4.16 -6.73
N LYS A 374 -23.58 3.63 -6.06
CA LYS A 374 -24.98 3.98 -6.32
C LYS A 374 -25.41 5.11 -5.39
N LYS A 375 -26.24 6.02 -5.90
CA LYS A 375 -26.87 7.04 -5.06
C LYS A 375 -27.74 6.36 -3.99
N MET A 376 -27.70 6.89 -2.78
CA MET A 376 -28.49 6.35 -1.65
C MET A 376 -29.98 6.71 -1.70
N THR A 377 -30.41 7.48 -2.73
CA THR A 377 -31.82 7.86 -2.90
C THR A 377 -32.58 6.75 -3.62
N PRO A 378 -33.74 6.28 -3.11
CA PRO A 378 -34.54 5.33 -3.80
C PRO A 378 -35.10 5.94 -5.09
N ASN A 379 -34.67 5.43 -6.25
CA ASN A 379 -35.21 5.86 -7.53
C ASN A 379 -36.54 5.12 -7.81
N LEU A 380 -37.60 5.92 -8.01
CA LEU A 380 -38.91 5.41 -8.42
C LEU A 380 -38.96 4.99 -9.91
N SER A 381 -37.94 5.35 -10.69
CA SER A 381 -37.88 5.11 -12.14
C SER A 381 -37.17 3.80 -12.55
N GLY A 382 -36.54 3.08 -11.62
CA GLY A 382 -35.86 1.81 -11.93
C GLY A 382 -34.53 1.96 -12.69
N GLU A 383 -34.10 3.17 -13.01
CA GLU A 383 -32.76 3.41 -13.59
C GLU A 383 -31.71 3.46 -12.47
N GLU A 384 -30.57 2.82 -12.72
CA GLU A 384 -29.44 2.86 -11.79
C GLU A 384 -28.82 4.26 -11.77
N ASP A 385 -29.04 4.98 -10.67
CA ASP A 385 -28.49 6.31 -10.48
C ASP A 385 -27.09 6.22 -9.85
N ILE A 386 -26.07 6.55 -10.64
CA ILE A 386 -24.67 6.50 -10.21
C ILE A 386 -24.33 7.77 -9.40
N ASP A 387 -23.69 7.58 -8.25
CA ASP A 387 -23.09 8.66 -7.48
C ASP A 387 -21.80 9.12 -8.18
N GLN A 388 -21.89 10.17 -8.97
CA GLN A 388 -20.76 10.75 -9.71
C GLN A 388 -19.69 11.35 -8.81
N VAL A 389 -20.04 11.78 -7.59
CA VAL A 389 -19.09 12.36 -6.65
C VAL A 389 -18.17 11.30 -6.08
N ASN A 390 -18.72 10.15 -5.68
CA ASN A 390 -17.96 9.08 -5.04
C ASN A 390 -17.47 8.03 -6.03
N SER A 391 -18.10 7.88 -7.19
CA SER A 391 -17.62 6.96 -8.24
C SER A 391 -16.36 7.48 -8.95
N GLY A 392 -15.63 6.57 -9.56
CA GLY A 392 -14.47 6.88 -10.40
C GLY A 392 -13.19 6.19 -9.94
N THR A 393 -12.06 6.76 -10.35
CA THR A 393 -10.74 6.16 -10.18
C THR A 393 -10.16 6.43 -8.79
N TYR A 394 -9.57 5.39 -8.21
CA TYR A 394 -8.88 5.39 -6.94
C TYR A 394 -7.54 4.67 -7.06
N LEU A 395 -6.60 4.99 -6.18
CA LEU A 395 -5.35 4.24 -6.02
C LEU A 395 -5.54 3.15 -4.97
N CYS A 396 -5.25 1.90 -5.31
CA CYS A 396 -5.21 0.80 -4.36
C CYS A 396 -3.99 0.96 -3.43
N SER A 397 -4.23 1.33 -2.17
CA SER A 397 -3.18 1.61 -1.19
C SER A 397 -2.79 0.41 -0.35
N ALA A 398 -3.74 -0.48 -0.06
CA ALA A 398 -3.50 -1.69 0.71
C ALA A 398 -4.45 -2.81 0.28
N ILE A 399 -3.98 -4.04 0.38
CA ILE A 399 -4.79 -5.24 0.13
C ILE A 399 -4.56 -6.24 1.27
N LYS A 400 -5.66 -6.75 1.78
CA LYS A 400 -5.68 -7.95 2.59
C LYS A 400 -6.17 -9.10 1.71
N HIS A 401 -5.32 -10.07 1.48
CA HIS A 401 -5.63 -11.31 0.78
C HIS A 401 -6.07 -12.35 1.81
N GLU A 402 -7.26 -12.89 1.68
CA GLU A 402 -7.79 -13.89 2.60
C GLU A 402 -8.18 -15.16 1.85
N ILE A 403 -7.58 -16.28 2.24
CA ILE A 403 -7.94 -17.63 1.79
C ILE A 403 -8.66 -18.31 2.95
N ARG A 404 -9.91 -18.67 2.74
CA ARG A 404 -10.74 -19.32 3.76
C ARG A 404 -11.63 -20.38 3.11
N ALA A 405 -11.55 -21.62 3.60
CA ALA A 405 -12.36 -22.73 3.11
C ALA A 405 -12.33 -22.88 1.57
N GLY A 406 -11.17 -22.73 0.95
CA GLY A 406 -10.99 -22.84 -0.51
C GLY A 406 -11.46 -21.64 -1.32
N LYS A 407 -11.96 -20.59 -0.66
CA LYS A 407 -12.30 -19.31 -1.28
C LYS A 407 -11.18 -18.31 -1.09
N TYR A 408 -10.93 -17.50 -2.11
CA TYR A 408 -9.98 -16.40 -2.05
C TYR A 408 -10.73 -15.07 -2.20
N THR A 409 -10.57 -14.19 -1.23
CA THR A 409 -11.23 -12.88 -1.16
C THR A 409 -10.18 -11.79 -0.94
N MET A 410 -10.34 -10.66 -1.60
CA MET A 410 -9.48 -9.49 -1.46
C MET A 410 -10.24 -8.37 -0.77
N TYR A 411 -9.66 -7.81 0.30
CA TYR A 411 -10.16 -6.61 0.96
C TYR A 411 -9.22 -5.48 0.60
N ILE A 412 -9.70 -4.51 -0.16
CA ILE A 412 -8.89 -3.42 -0.67
C ILE A 412 -9.16 -2.13 0.10
N GLU A 413 -8.10 -1.36 0.35
CA GLU A 413 -8.20 0.06 0.69
C GLU A 413 -7.82 0.85 -0.55
N ALA A 414 -8.75 1.65 -1.03
CA ALA A 414 -8.58 2.49 -2.20
C ALA A 414 -8.69 3.96 -1.79
N ILE A 415 -7.74 4.78 -2.23
CA ILE A 415 -7.59 6.17 -1.81
C ILE A 415 -7.57 7.12 -3.00
N ARG A 416 -8.02 8.34 -2.77
CA ARG A 416 -7.83 9.46 -3.70
C ARG A 416 -7.82 10.80 -2.95
N ASN A 417 -7.22 11.80 -3.55
CA ASN A 417 -7.11 13.14 -2.97
C ASN A 417 -7.97 14.20 -3.66
N GLY A 418 -8.70 13.86 -4.71
CA GLY A 418 -9.51 14.80 -5.48
C GLY A 418 -10.92 14.32 -5.78
N ILE A 419 -11.74 15.21 -6.32
CA ILE A 419 -13.11 14.97 -6.80
C ILE A 419 -13.08 15.01 -8.34
N ASN A 420 -13.86 14.15 -8.99
CA ASN A 420 -13.99 14.15 -10.45
C ASN A 420 -14.52 15.53 -10.94
N LYS A 421 -13.86 16.10 -11.94
CA LYS A 421 -14.24 17.40 -12.52
C LYS A 421 -15.67 17.41 -13.04
N GLU A 422 -16.12 16.32 -13.63
CA GLU A 422 -17.47 16.17 -14.16
C GLU A 422 -18.56 16.17 -13.09
N ALA A 423 -18.22 15.84 -11.84
CA ALA A 423 -19.16 15.81 -10.71
C ALA A 423 -19.45 17.17 -10.09
N ILE A 424 -18.71 18.20 -10.49
CA ILE A 424 -18.79 19.55 -9.88
C ILE A 424 -19.57 20.54 -10.77
N VAL A 425 -19.94 20.13 -11.99
CA VAL A 425 -20.66 20.99 -12.95
C VAL A 425 -22.16 21.02 -12.71
#